data_1cb7243395bf0e12f7678b74caaaf445
#
_entry.id   1cb7243395bf0e12f7678b74caaaf445
#
_cell.length_a   1.000
_cell.length_b   1.000
_cell.length_c   1.000
_cell.angle_alpha   90.00
_cell.angle_beta   90.00
_cell.angle_gamma   90.00
#
_symmetry.space_group_name_H-M   'P 1'
#
loop_
_entity.id
_entity.type
_entity.pdbx_description
1 polymer ?
#
loop_
_entity_poly.entity_id
_entity_poly.type
_entity_poly.pdbx_seq_one_letter_code
_entity_poly.pdbx_strand_id
1 'polypeptide(L)'
;MKKQILTLTIASFLALAGMAQSHDGHNHSPAQTASAPKAEAIKFSETTFDFGKIPQGKPVTHIFTVENIGADSLKIDNVQASCGCTTPEWTKTPVVSGGKTTIKVGYNSAAEGAFDKTITVYYNGGEVKVLNIKGTVWKTADQSAPTNQALKIFK
;
A
#
# COMPACT_ATOMS: atom_id res chain seq x y z
N MET A 1 -40.90 42.78 -47.01
CA MET A 1 -41.60 44.08 -46.96
C MET A 1 -40.99 44.89 -45.84
N LYS A 2 -40.47 46.06 -46.22
CA LYS A 2 -40.29 47.31 -45.46
C LYS A 2 -39.36 47.21 -44.24
N LYS A 3 -38.07 47.73 -44.37
CA LYS A 3 -37.68 49.17 -44.30
C LYS A 3 -38.03 49.72 -42.90
N GLN A 4 -37.10 50.34 -42.15
CA GLN A 4 -36.26 51.53 -42.29
C GLN A 4 -35.29 51.55 -41.08
N ILE A 5 -33.99 51.79 -41.14
CA ILE A 5 -33.25 53.06 -41.29
C ILE A 5 -33.67 54.13 -40.25
N LEU A 6 -32.73 54.52 -39.39
CA LEU A 6 -32.33 55.90 -39.12
C LEU A 6 -31.33 55.92 -37.92
N THR A 7 -30.08 56.09 -38.18
CA THR A 7 -29.18 57.26 -38.17
C THR A 7 -29.06 58.07 -36.90
N LEU A 8 -27.79 58.19 -36.50
CA LEU A 8 -27.06 59.43 -36.08
C LEU A 8 -27.27 59.86 -34.65
N THR A 9 -26.30 60.22 -33.84
CA THR A 9 -25.17 61.12 -33.93
C THR A 9 -24.26 60.99 -32.71
N ILE A 10 -22.97 60.99 -32.88
CA ILE A 10 -21.86 61.75 -32.35
C ILE A 10 -22.09 62.54 -31.04
N ALA A 11 -21.31 62.22 -30.02
CA ALA A 11 -20.62 63.25 -29.23
C ALA A 11 -19.40 62.70 -28.51
N SER A 12 -18.31 63.17 -28.88
CA SER A 12 -16.97 63.14 -28.23
C SER A 12 -17.02 63.65 -26.80
N PHE A 13 -16.43 62.95 -25.87
CA PHE A 13 -15.85 63.60 -24.70
C PHE A 13 -14.60 62.84 -24.22
N LEU A 14 -13.51 63.49 -24.43
CA LEU A 14 -12.16 63.12 -23.97
C LEU A 14 -12.06 63.53 -22.49
N ALA A 15 -11.84 62.58 -21.60
CA ALA A 15 -11.35 62.87 -20.26
C ALA A 15 -10.33 61.81 -19.84
N LEU A 16 -9.07 62.17 -19.89
CA LEU A 16 -7.98 61.47 -19.22
C LEU A 16 -8.16 61.66 -17.71
N ALA A 17 -8.37 60.55 -17.02
CA ALA A 17 -8.08 60.49 -15.60
C ALA A 17 -7.40 59.14 -15.34
N GLY A 18 -6.07 59.18 -15.15
CA GLY A 18 -5.29 58.05 -14.70
C GLY A 18 -5.73 57.65 -13.30
N MET A 19 -6.22 56.44 -13.12
CA MET A 19 -6.29 55.80 -11.82
C MET A 19 -5.40 54.57 -11.88
N ALA A 20 -4.32 54.67 -11.12
CA ALA A 20 -3.48 53.53 -10.78
C ALA A 20 -4.38 52.47 -10.06
N GLN A 21 -4.65 51.38 -10.75
CA GLN A 21 -5.21 50.21 -10.10
C GLN A 21 -4.06 49.50 -9.38
N SER A 22 -4.00 49.68 -8.07
CA SER A 22 -3.28 48.82 -7.18
C SER A 22 -3.85 47.39 -7.36
N HIS A 23 -3.08 46.55 -7.98
CA HIS A 23 -3.36 45.11 -8.06
C HIS A 23 -3.04 44.51 -6.67
N ASP A 24 -3.98 44.60 -5.73
CA ASP A 24 -3.95 43.78 -4.53
C ASP A 24 -4.07 42.32 -4.97
N GLY A 25 -2.91 41.70 -5.08
CA GLY A 25 -2.80 40.27 -5.26
C GLY A 25 -3.43 39.56 -4.07
N HIS A 26 -4.71 39.19 -4.19
CA HIS A 26 -5.29 38.18 -3.32
C HIS A 26 -4.59 36.86 -3.61
N ASN A 27 -3.50 36.66 -2.91
CA ASN A 27 -2.86 35.36 -2.76
C ASN A 27 -3.79 34.47 -1.92
N HIS A 28 -4.82 33.90 -2.55
CA HIS A 28 -5.55 32.78 -2.00
C HIS A 28 -4.65 31.55 -2.07
N SER A 29 -3.67 31.52 -1.19
CA SER A 29 -3.06 30.27 -0.79
C SER A 29 -4.19 29.45 -0.15
N PRO A 30 -4.61 28.30 -0.72
CA PRO A 30 -5.51 27.42 0.01
C PRO A 30 -4.74 27.06 1.27
N ALA A 31 -5.24 27.51 2.42
CA ALA A 31 -4.80 27.01 3.70
C ALA A 31 -5.02 25.49 3.64
N GLN A 32 -3.98 24.75 3.32
CA GLN A 32 -3.92 23.34 3.61
C GLN A 32 -4.04 23.25 5.12
N THR A 33 -5.24 23.01 5.58
CA THR A 33 -5.50 22.57 6.94
C THR A 33 -4.71 21.27 7.06
N ALA A 34 -3.47 21.37 7.52
CA ALA A 34 -2.69 20.20 7.90
C ALA A 34 -3.51 19.56 9.02
N SER A 35 -4.27 18.54 8.64
CA SER A 35 -4.91 17.64 9.60
C SER A 35 -3.80 17.19 10.52
N ALA A 36 -3.90 17.47 11.82
CA ALA A 36 -2.97 16.95 12.80
C ALA A 36 -2.79 15.45 12.54
N PRO A 37 -1.57 14.91 12.58
CA PRO A 37 -1.35 13.50 12.33
C PRO A 37 -2.23 12.71 13.29
N LYS A 38 -3.22 11.98 12.73
CA LYS A 38 -4.09 11.10 13.50
C LYS A 38 -3.16 10.11 14.22
N ALA A 39 -3.27 10.03 15.53
CA ALA A 39 -2.46 9.11 16.32
C ALA A 39 -2.60 7.70 15.75
N GLU A 40 -1.48 7.05 15.50
CA GLU A 40 -1.45 5.70 14.94
C GLU A 40 -2.15 4.74 15.90
N ALA A 41 -3.18 4.03 15.43
CA ALA A 41 -3.97 3.11 16.24
C ALA A 41 -3.39 1.68 16.26
N ILE A 42 -2.42 1.40 15.39
CA ILE A 42 -1.89 0.06 15.16
C ILE A 42 -0.37 0.06 15.35
N LYS A 43 0.13 -0.95 16.06
CA LYS A 43 1.57 -1.21 16.20
C LYS A 43 1.86 -2.64 15.80
N PHE A 44 2.90 -2.83 15.00
CA PHE A 44 3.43 -4.14 14.64
C PHE A 44 4.68 -4.43 15.47
N SER A 45 4.89 -5.71 15.85
CA SER A 45 6.15 -6.15 16.46
C SER A 45 7.34 -5.90 15.54
N GLU A 46 7.09 -6.07 14.25
CA GLU A 46 8.00 -5.82 13.13
C GLU A 46 7.20 -5.54 11.87
N THR A 47 7.77 -4.81 10.92
CA THR A 47 7.15 -4.53 9.63
C THR A 47 7.84 -5.21 8.45
N THR A 48 9.01 -5.81 8.70
CA THR A 48 9.78 -6.55 7.70
C THR A 48 10.28 -7.83 8.31
N PHE A 49 10.12 -8.94 7.58
CA PHE A 49 10.66 -10.24 7.97
C PHE A 49 11.52 -10.84 6.85
N ASP A 50 12.71 -11.31 7.18
CA ASP A 50 13.63 -11.97 6.26
C ASP A 50 13.66 -13.47 6.53
N PHE A 51 13.16 -14.26 5.59
CA PHE A 51 13.22 -15.72 5.63
C PHE A 51 14.63 -16.28 5.41
N GLY A 52 15.58 -15.43 4.99
CA GLY A 52 16.91 -15.89 4.59
C GLY A 52 16.87 -16.78 3.36
N LYS A 53 17.65 -17.87 3.39
CA LYS A 53 17.67 -18.87 2.31
C LYS A 53 16.66 -19.97 2.55
N ILE A 54 15.71 -20.14 1.65
CA ILE A 54 14.67 -21.18 1.71
C ILE A 54 14.70 -22.10 0.51
N PRO A 55 14.39 -23.39 0.64
CA PRO A 55 14.41 -24.31 -0.49
C PRO A 55 13.22 -24.10 -1.43
N GLN A 56 13.46 -24.26 -2.74
CA GLN A 56 12.41 -24.17 -3.75
C GLN A 56 11.30 -25.21 -3.51
N GLY A 57 10.05 -24.80 -3.72
CA GLY A 57 8.87 -25.64 -3.60
C GLY A 57 8.51 -26.03 -2.16
N LYS A 58 9.15 -25.43 -1.14
CA LYS A 58 8.80 -25.61 0.26
C LYS A 58 8.22 -24.30 0.81
N PRO A 59 6.87 -24.20 0.90
CA PRO A 59 6.22 -23.01 1.42
C PRO A 59 6.70 -22.67 2.83
N VAL A 60 6.84 -21.38 3.10
CA VAL A 60 7.19 -20.84 4.42
C VAL A 60 6.11 -19.90 4.91
N THR A 61 6.04 -19.69 6.22
CA THR A 61 5.04 -18.82 6.83
C THR A 61 5.68 -18.00 7.94
N HIS A 62 5.26 -16.73 8.03
CA HIS A 62 5.61 -15.83 9.12
C HIS A 62 4.34 -15.23 9.75
N ILE A 63 4.41 -14.90 11.04
CA ILE A 63 3.29 -14.34 11.81
C ILE A 63 3.70 -12.95 12.33
N PHE A 64 3.09 -11.91 11.76
CA PHE A 64 3.21 -10.55 12.29
C PHE A 64 2.24 -10.36 13.46
N THR A 65 2.74 -9.96 14.60
CA THR A 65 1.90 -9.59 15.74
C THR A 65 1.48 -8.14 15.62
N VAL A 66 0.19 -7.92 15.81
CA VAL A 66 -0.48 -6.61 15.74
C VAL A 66 -1.03 -6.28 17.10
N GLU A 67 -0.77 -5.07 17.58
CA GLU A 67 -1.29 -4.53 18.84
C GLU A 67 -2.14 -3.28 18.55
N ASN A 68 -3.32 -3.21 19.13
CA ASN A 68 -4.13 -2.02 19.12
C ASN A 68 -3.64 -1.03 20.18
N ILE A 69 -2.96 0.02 19.77
CA ILE A 69 -2.47 1.09 20.65
C ILE A 69 -3.39 2.31 20.67
N GLY A 70 -4.50 2.27 19.92
CA GLY A 70 -5.53 3.29 19.93
C GLY A 70 -6.51 3.16 21.10
N ALA A 71 -7.33 4.20 21.31
CA ALA A 71 -8.38 4.18 22.33
C ALA A 71 -9.61 3.36 21.89
N ASP A 72 -9.88 3.33 20.57
CA ASP A 72 -11.01 2.63 19.99
C ASP A 72 -10.65 1.23 19.52
N SER A 73 -11.67 0.42 19.20
CA SER A 73 -11.45 -0.91 18.62
C SER A 73 -10.75 -0.83 17.27
N LEU A 74 -9.71 -1.63 17.09
CA LEU A 74 -8.99 -1.82 15.82
C LEU A 74 -9.68 -2.90 14.99
N LYS A 75 -10.07 -2.57 13.78
CA LYS A 75 -10.59 -3.54 12.80
C LYS A 75 -9.65 -3.63 11.61
N ILE A 76 -9.18 -4.83 11.30
CA ILE A 76 -8.47 -5.10 10.05
C ILE A 76 -9.51 -5.39 8.98
N ASP A 77 -9.63 -4.49 8.00
CA ASP A 77 -10.65 -4.56 6.95
C ASP A 77 -10.22 -5.49 5.81
N ASN A 78 -8.96 -5.39 5.41
CA ASN A 78 -8.38 -6.21 4.34
C ASN A 78 -6.86 -6.34 4.50
N VAL A 79 -6.31 -7.43 3.98
CA VAL A 79 -4.86 -7.63 3.84
C VAL A 79 -4.58 -8.13 2.44
N GLN A 80 -3.77 -7.38 1.68
CA GLN A 80 -3.51 -7.65 0.27
C GLN A 80 -2.02 -7.83 0.02
N ALA A 81 -1.66 -8.94 -0.61
CA ALA A 81 -0.29 -9.19 -1.05
C ALA A 81 -0.05 -8.64 -2.47
N SER A 82 1.20 -8.28 -2.77
CA SER A 82 1.62 -7.77 -4.08
C SER A 82 1.65 -8.84 -5.19
N CYS A 83 1.53 -10.13 -4.85
CA CYS A 83 1.48 -11.23 -5.82
C CYS A 83 0.65 -12.41 -5.29
N GLY A 84 0.18 -13.27 -6.19
CA GLY A 84 -0.48 -14.54 -5.85
C GLY A 84 0.43 -15.60 -5.22
N CYS A 85 1.74 -15.35 -5.16
CA CYS A 85 2.71 -16.21 -4.49
C CYS A 85 2.76 -16.01 -2.97
N THR A 86 2.05 -15.00 -2.46
CA THR A 86 1.97 -14.61 -1.04
C THR A 86 0.52 -14.64 -0.60
N THR A 87 0.23 -15.34 0.49
CA THR A 87 -1.13 -15.58 1.00
C THR A 87 -1.25 -15.05 2.42
N PRO A 88 -1.86 -13.86 2.63
CA PRO A 88 -2.14 -13.36 3.97
C PRO A 88 -3.43 -13.99 4.54
N GLU A 89 -3.41 -14.30 5.84
CA GLU A 89 -4.56 -14.75 6.63
C GLU A 89 -4.66 -13.89 7.89
N TRP A 90 -5.87 -13.43 8.24
CA TRP A 90 -6.11 -12.60 9.42
C TRP A 90 -7.52 -12.81 9.97
N THR A 91 -7.78 -12.38 11.20
CA THR A 91 -9.14 -12.34 11.76
C THR A 91 -9.82 -11.00 11.48
N LYS A 92 -11.12 -11.05 11.19
CA LYS A 92 -11.97 -9.86 11.00
C LYS A 92 -12.59 -9.36 12.32
N THR A 93 -12.38 -10.08 13.41
CA THR A 93 -12.88 -9.69 14.73
C THR A 93 -12.17 -8.43 15.20
N PRO A 94 -12.91 -7.38 15.60
CA PRO A 94 -12.30 -6.18 16.15
C PRO A 94 -11.47 -6.46 17.40
N VAL A 95 -10.34 -5.79 17.52
CA VAL A 95 -9.40 -5.91 18.63
C VAL A 95 -9.58 -4.72 19.56
N VAL A 96 -9.92 -4.97 20.81
CA VAL A 96 -10.10 -3.91 21.81
C VAL A 96 -8.79 -3.15 22.06
N SER A 97 -8.88 -1.95 22.66
CA SER A 97 -7.70 -1.16 23.04
C SER A 97 -6.75 -1.98 23.92
N GLY A 98 -5.46 -1.96 23.61
CA GLY A 98 -4.43 -2.78 24.26
C GLY A 98 -4.44 -4.26 23.88
N GLY A 99 -5.43 -4.71 23.11
CA GLY A 99 -5.53 -6.10 22.63
C GLY A 99 -4.55 -6.39 21.50
N LYS A 100 -4.34 -7.70 21.23
CA LYS A 100 -3.44 -8.19 20.19
C LYS A 100 -4.15 -9.13 19.23
N THR A 101 -3.69 -9.14 17.98
CA THR A 101 -4.08 -10.09 16.94
C THR A 101 -2.87 -10.43 16.08
N THR A 102 -3.06 -11.28 15.08
CA THR A 102 -1.97 -11.70 14.20
C THR A 102 -2.38 -11.64 12.73
N ILE A 103 -1.40 -11.42 11.87
CA ILE A 103 -1.50 -11.60 10.43
C ILE A 103 -0.48 -12.66 10.05
N LYS A 104 -0.98 -13.82 9.57
CA LYS A 104 -0.14 -14.89 9.07
C LYS A 104 0.09 -14.69 7.58
N VAL A 105 1.35 -14.70 7.14
CA VAL A 105 1.74 -14.49 5.75
C VAL A 105 2.48 -15.71 5.25
N GLY A 106 1.90 -16.42 4.29
CA GLY A 106 2.53 -17.54 3.59
C GLY A 106 3.22 -17.10 2.30
N TYR A 107 4.33 -17.74 1.96
CA TYR A 107 5.02 -17.60 0.68
C TYR A 107 5.29 -18.98 0.08
N ASN A 108 4.92 -19.19 -1.19
CA ASN A 108 4.92 -20.52 -1.82
C ASN A 108 6.30 -21.00 -2.30
N SER A 109 7.32 -20.14 -2.34
CA SER A 109 8.69 -20.42 -2.78
C SER A 109 8.81 -21.18 -4.12
N ALA A 110 7.86 -21.00 -5.05
CA ALA A 110 7.84 -21.75 -6.31
C ALA A 110 8.96 -21.32 -7.27
N ALA A 111 9.30 -20.04 -7.31
CA ALA A 111 10.31 -19.48 -8.18
C ALA A 111 11.66 -19.35 -7.46
N GLU A 112 12.74 -19.76 -8.12
CA GLU A 112 14.12 -19.57 -7.64
C GLU A 112 14.52 -18.10 -7.72
N GLY A 113 15.40 -17.67 -6.81
CA GLY A 113 15.98 -16.33 -6.76
C GLY A 113 15.54 -15.51 -5.54
N ALA A 114 16.02 -14.29 -5.47
CA ALA A 114 15.66 -13.36 -4.42
C ALA A 114 14.20 -12.92 -4.57
N PHE A 115 13.51 -12.76 -3.45
CA PHE A 115 12.17 -12.21 -3.41
C PHE A 115 12.06 -11.11 -2.36
N ASP A 116 11.20 -10.16 -2.66
CA ASP A 116 10.78 -9.07 -1.81
C ASP A 116 9.30 -8.81 -2.12
N LYS A 117 8.42 -9.04 -1.13
CA LYS A 117 6.97 -8.99 -1.31
C LYS A 117 6.33 -8.08 -0.28
N THR A 118 5.52 -7.18 -0.78
CA THR A 118 4.77 -6.22 0.01
C THR A 118 3.40 -6.77 0.36
N ILE A 119 2.98 -6.55 1.60
CA ILE A 119 1.66 -6.86 2.13
C ILE A 119 1.05 -5.57 2.65
N THR A 120 -0.06 -5.14 2.06
CA THR A 120 -0.78 -3.93 2.45
C THR A 120 -1.91 -4.30 3.39
N VAL A 121 -1.89 -3.75 4.59
CA VAL A 121 -2.92 -3.92 5.63
C VAL A 121 -3.81 -2.70 5.64
N TYR A 122 -5.10 -2.88 5.37
CA TYR A 122 -6.14 -1.85 5.45
C TYR A 122 -6.89 -2.02 6.76
N TYR A 123 -7.06 -0.95 7.52
CA TYR A 123 -7.72 -0.99 8.81
C TYR A 123 -8.52 0.29 9.12
N ASN A 124 -9.48 0.19 10.03
CA ASN A 124 -10.31 1.29 10.51
C ASN A 124 -10.92 2.15 9.39
N GLY A 125 -11.32 1.52 8.27
CA GLY A 125 -12.07 2.16 7.19
C GLY A 125 -11.29 3.11 6.28
N GLY A 126 -9.94 3.07 6.29
CA GLY A 126 -9.14 3.90 5.37
C GLY A 126 -7.68 4.07 5.73
N GLU A 127 -7.28 3.62 6.90
CA GLU A 127 -5.88 3.62 7.32
C GLU A 127 -5.13 2.49 6.62
N VAL A 128 -3.85 2.70 6.36
CA VAL A 128 -3.00 1.74 5.65
C VAL A 128 -1.67 1.55 6.36
N LYS A 129 -1.24 0.30 6.49
CA LYS A 129 0.11 -0.08 6.92
C LYS A 129 0.71 -1.07 5.94
N VAL A 130 2.01 -0.97 5.72
CA VAL A 130 2.74 -1.84 4.78
C VAL A 130 3.67 -2.74 5.56
N LEU A 131 3.60 -4.04 5.28
CA LEU A 131 4.52 -5.07 5.76
C LEU A 131 5.32 -5.60 4.59
N ASN A 132 6.47 -6.20 4.88
CA ASN A 132 7.35 -6.75 3.87
C ASN A 132 7.88 -8.11 4.29
N ILE A 133 7.94 -9.06 3.36
CA ILE A 133 8.68 -10.32 3.51
C ILE A 133 9.71 -10.44 2.40
N LYS A 134 10.90 -10.88 2.75
CA LYS A 134 11.98 -11.07 1.79
C LYS A 134 12.78 -12.35 2.07
N GLY A 135 13.63 -12.72 1.12
CA GLY A 135 14.49 -13.88 1.25
C GLY A 135 15.06 -14.29 -0.11
N THR A 136 15.68 -15.48 -0.14
CA THR A 136 16.21 -16.06 -1.37
C THR A 136 15.80 -17.53 -1.46
N VAL A 137 15.10 -17.88 -2.53
CA VAL A 137 14.77 -19.27 -2.86
C VAL A 137 15.96 -19.88 -3.60
N TRP A 138 16.48 -20.99 -3.09
CA TRP A 138 17.55 -21.74 -3.75
C TRP A 138 17.05 -23.08 -4.26
N LYS A 139 17.49 -23.45 -5.44
CA LYS A 139 17.18 -24.77 -6.01
C LYS A 139 17.89 -25.84 -5.21
N THR A 140 17.14 -26.73 -4.57
CA THR A 140 17.70 -27.95 -4.03
C THR A 140 18.19 -28.80 -5.20
N ALA A 141 19.46 -29.24 -5.19
CA ALA A 141 19.89 -30.24 -6.13
C ALA A 141 18.91 -31.42 -6.03
N ASP A 142 18.40 -31.87 -7.18
CA ASP A 142 17.63 -33.12 -7.22
C ASP A 142 18.48 -34.19 -6.55
N GLN A 143 18.02 -34.66 -5.39
CA GLN A 143 18.52 -35.92 -4.87
C GLN A 143 17.97 -36.97 -5.82
N SER A 144 18.71 -37.22 -6.92
CA SER A 144 18.52 -38.40 -7.71
C SER A 144 18.55 -39.57 -6.74
N ALA A 145 17.44 -40.32 -6.68
CA ALA A 145 17.35 -41.51 -5.84
C ALA A 145 18.64 -42.31 -6.01
N PRO A 146 19.26 -42.79 -4.92
CA PRO A 146 20.48 -43.54 -5.04
C PRO A 146 20.26 -44.66 -6.07
N THR A 147 20.96 -44.58 -7.18
CA THR A 147 20.93 -45.62 -8.20
C THR A 147 21.38 -46.86 -7.52
N ASN A 148 20.48 -47.82 -7.32
CA ASN A 148 20.80 -49.09 -6.68
C ASN A 148 21.71 -49.85 -7.63
N GLN A 149 23.03 -49.70 -7.44
CA GLN A 149 24.07 -50.37 -8.25
C GLN A 149 24.00 -51.89 -8.10
N ALA A 150 23.26 -52.41 -7.12
CA ALA A 150 23.10 -53.87 -6.94
C ALA A 150 22.31 -54.55 -8.08
N LEU A 151 21.52 -53.81 -8.89
CA LEU A 151 20.78 -54.36 -10.02
C LEU A 151 21.64 -54.62 -11.28
N LYS A 152 22.93 -54.24 -11.29
CA LYS A 152 23.82 -54.47 -12.42
C LYS A 152 24.57 -55.81 -12.36
N ILE A 153 24.44 -56.60 -11.33
CA ILE A 153 25.21 -57.83 -11.12
C ILE A 153 24.51 -59.09 -11.70
N PHE A 154 23.25 -58.97 -12.14
CA PHE A 154 22.53 -60.10 -12.76
C PHE A 154 22.34 -59.88 -14.27
N LYS A 155 23.43 -60.07 -15.03
CA LYS A 155 23.40 -60.23 -16.47
C LYS A 155 24.37 -61.32 -16.89
#